data_8cfc5ddcfc9d0da6c2b022ef006bb331
#
_entry.id   8cfc5ddcfc9d0da6c2b022ef006bb331
#
_cell.length_a   1.000
_cell.length_b   1.000
_cell.length_c   1.000
_cell.angle_alpha   90.00
_cell.angle_beta   90.00
_cell.angle_gamma   90.00
#
_symmetry.space_group_name_H-M   'P 1'
#
loop_
_entity.id
_entity.type
_entity.pdbx_description
1 polymer ?
#
loop_
_entity_poly.entity_id
_entity_poly.type
_entity_poly.pdbx_seq_one_letter_code
_entity_poly.pdbx_strand_id
1 'polypeptide(L)'
;MKKKYFTLLLQSSVVLAVFIGCSSTRNHTFSALSNQENTDDKLPVVHSVKTINDVSSVGFEWPKIADTYDIDGFILYRLKKDSKLKRIATIKNPYATHYYDEGLETESSYTYQLATYKGDKISKLSDPILVKTSFINPVESVFASLEYPKSVKVFWSPHPNPSVSKYIIQRQNKDGKFLNVGAVKNRLFVEFFDKDLEDGQKYRYQIIAENFMGDKSRPSVIVEGKTKDLPKEIANVRVSQNLTRQIELSWDKSPEEDVV
;
A
#
# COMPACT_ATOMS: atom_id res chain seq x y z
N MET A 1 32.76 -39.25 -44.27
CA MET A 1 31.80 -38.11 -44.23
C MET A 1 32.49 -36.88 -43.70
N LYS A 2 32.77 -35.88 -44.56
CA LYS A 2 33.61 -34.70 -44.24
C LYS A 2 32.72 -33.56 -43.80
N LYS A 3 32.90 -33.02 -42.57
CA LYS A 3 32.30 -31.78 -42.11
C LYS A 3 33.14 -30.59 -42.58
N LYS A 4 32.51 -29.67 -43.33
CA LYS A 4 33.11 -28.39 -43.71
C LYS A 4 32.77 -27.35 -42.67
N TYR A 5 33.79 -26.71 -42.07
CA TYR A 5 33.64 -25.50 -41.27
C TYR A 5 33.84 -24.27 -42.16
N PHE A 6 32.91 -23.33 -42.11
CA PHE A 6 32.97 -22.06 -42.81
C PHE A 6 33.33 -20.98 -41.78
N THR A 7 34.53 -20.44 -41.91
CA THR A 7 35.02 -19.35 -41.04
C THR A 7 34.78 -18.03 -41.76
N LEU A 8 33.95 -17.17 -41.17
CA LEU A 8 33.70 -15.79 -41.65
C LEU A 8 34.60 -14.84 -40.85
N LEU A 9 35.54 -14.22 -41.48
CA LEU A 9 36.40 -13.14 -40.96
C LEU A 9 35.64 -11.82 -41.14
N LEU A 10 35.24 -11.14 -40.05
CA LEU A 10 34.75 -9.77 -40.05
C LEU A 10 35.91 -8.84 -39.64
N GLN A 11 36.37 -8.03 -40.58
CA GLN A 11 37.28 -6.91 -40.31
C GLN A 11 36.48 -5.76 -39.66
N SER A 12 36.86 -5.34 -38.47
CA SER A 12 36.37 -4.15 -37.79
C SER A 12 37.31 -2.98 -38.04
N SER A 13 36.85 -2.01 -38.78
CA SER A 13 37.50 -0.70 -38.91
C SER A 13 37.11 0.19 -37.72
N VAL A 14 38.10 0.48 -36.87
CA VAL A 14 37.97 1.43 -35.77
C VAL A 14 38.14 2.86 -36.32
N VAL A 15 37.11 3.66 -36.33
CA VAL A 15 37.22 5.12 -36.55
C VAL A 15 37.26 5.80 -35.19
N LEU A 16 38.40 6.33 -34.84
CA LEU A 16 38.66 7.13 -33.65
C LEU A 16 38.24 8.58 -33.90
N ALA A 17 37.07 8.98 -33.41
CA ALA A 17 36.64 10.38 -33.43
C ALA A 17 37.05 11.05 -32.11
N VAL A 18 38.00 11.94 -32.17
CA VAL A 18 38.40 12.79 -31.02
C VAL A 18 37.43 13.96 -30.93
N PHE A 19 36.55 13.97 -29.92
CA PHE A 19 35.78 15.15 -29.58
C PHE A 19 36.49 15.97 -28.51
N ILE A 20 36.96 17.13 -28.92
CA ILE A 20 37.42 18.19 -27.99
C ILE A 20 36.21 18.76 -27.31
N GLY A 21 36.03 18.47 -26.01
CA GLY A 21 34.95 18.97 -25.19
C GLY A 21 35.22 20.39 -24.73
N CYS A 22 34.40 21.34 -25.15
CA CYS A 22 34.22 22.60 -24.43
C CYS A 22 33.25 22.36 -23.26
N SER A 23 33.74 22.44 -22.05
CA SER A 23 32.93 22.48 -20.83
C SER A 23 32.21 23.82 -20.73
N SER A 24 30.96 23.91 -21.18
CA SER A 24 30.05 24.98 -20.78
C SER A 24 29.20 24.47 -19.62
N THR A 25 29.39 25.02 -18.45
CA THR A 25 28.48 24.93 -17.31
C THR A 25 27.12 25.47 -17.77
N ARG A 26 26.23 24.57 -18.20
CA ARG A 26 24.82 24.91 -18.42
C ARG A 26 24.14 24.94 -17.07
N ASN A 27 23.83 26.16 -16.62
CA ASN A 27 22.75 26.36 -15.68
C ASN A 27 21.52 25.64 -16.23
N HIS A 28 21.05 24.60 -15.55
CA HIS A 28 19.79 23.96 -15.87
C HIS A 28 18.66 24.91 -15.53
N THR A 29 18.39 25.85 -16.42
CA THR A 29 17.10 26.52 -16.46
C THR A 29 16.06 25.48 -16.79
N PHE A 30 15.05 25.33 -15.96
CA PHE A 30 13.89 24.49 -16.11
C PHE A 30 13.12 24.88 -17.38
N SER A 31 13.53 24.36 -18.54
CA SER A 31 12.87 24.52 -19.82
C SER A 31 12.44 23.14 -20.31
N ALA A 32 11.32 22.64 -19.80
CA ALA A 32 10.75 21.37 -20.23
C ALA A 32 9.27 21.48 -20.59
N LEU A 33 8.91 22.50 -21.35
CA LEU A 33 7.64 22.52 -22.09
C LEU A 33 7.97 22.34 -23.59
N SER A 34 7.98 21.11 -24.07
CA SER A 34 8.16 20.79 -25.48
C SER A 34 6.83 20.53 -26.20
N ASN A 35 5.78 21.28 -25.86
CA ASN A 35 4.71 21.71 -26.74
C ASN A 35 4.53 23.19 -26.43
N GLN A 36 4.59 24.06 -27.43
CA GLN A 36 4.37 25.49 -27.29
C GLN A 36 2.94 25.72 -26.79
N GLU A 37 2.73 25.61 -25.47
CA GLU A 37 1.54 26.14 -24.84
C GLU A 37 1.63 27.68 -25.01
N ASN A 38 0.58 28.28 -25.57
CA ASN A 38 0.53 29.71 -25.90
C ASN A 38 0.46 30.53 -24.57
N THR A 39 1.61 30.96 -24.08
CA THR A 39 1.71 31.69 -22.80
C THR A 39 1.34 33.17 -23.01
N ASP A 40 0.44 33.69 -22.14
CA ASP A 40 0.06 35.10 -22.09
C ASP A 40 0.42 35.69 -20.71
N ASP A 41 1.39 36.59 -20.68
CA ASP A 41 1.87 37.26 -19.45
C ASP A 41 0.82 38.15 -18.78
N LYS A 42 -0.33 38.41 -19.45
CA LYS A 42 -1.45 39.17 -18.91
C LYS A 42 -2.36 38.32 -18.03
N LEU A 43 -2.29 37.00 -18.17
CA LEU A 43 -3.07 36.09 -17.33
C LEU A 43 -2.43 36.00 -15.92
N PRO A 44 -3.25 35.99 -14.85
CA PRO A 44 -2.76 35.96 -13.49
C PRO A 44 -2.06 34.65 -13.16
N VAL A 45 -0.93 34.71 -12.51
CA VAL A 45 -0.22 33.55 -11.95
C VAL A 45 -0.89 33.16 -10.63
N VAL A 46 -1.04 31.85 -10.42
CA VAL A 46 -1.57 31.35 -9.14
C VAL A 46 -0.48 31.41 -8.08
N HIS A 47 -0.76 32.07 -6.97
CA HIS A 47 0.16 32.18 -5.82
C HIS A 47 -0.49 31.63 -4.55
N SER A 48 0.30 31.44 -3.50
CA SER A 48 -0.16 31.05 -2.16
C SER A 48 -0.98 29.74 -2.13
N VAL A 49 -0.55 28.75 -2.89
CA VAL A 49 -1.20 27.42 -2.90
C VAL A 49 -0.84 26.69 -1.61
N LYS A 50 -1.87 26.24 -0.88
CA LYS A 50 -1.76 25.35 0.28
C LYS A 50 -2.02 23.92 -0.13
N THR A 51 -1.43 22.96 0.59
CA THR A 51 -1.65 21.53 0.35
C THR A 51 -1.97 20.78 1.64
N ILE A 52 -2.79 19.72 1.49
CA ILE A 52 -3.01 18.69 2.51
C ILE A 52 -2.64 17.37 1.86
N ASN A 53 -1.64 16.69 2.43
CA ASN A 53 -1.11 15.45 1.90
C ASN A 53 -1.70 14.26 2.66
N ASP A 54 -2.11 13.22 1.93
CA ASP A 54 -2.58 11.95 2.48
C ASP A 54 -1.69 10.78 1.99
N VAL A 55 -2.12 9.56 2.17
CA VAL A 55 -1.40 8.33 1.83
C VAL A 55 -1.18 8.20 0.33
N SER A 56 -2.22 8.43 -0.47
CA SER A 56 -2.20 8.30 -1.93
C SER A 56 -2.93 9.44 -2.65
N SER A 57 -3.14 10.55 -1.95
CA SER A 57 -3.79 11.74 -2.49
C SER A 57 -3.22 13.03 -1.92
N VAL A 58 -3.52 14.13 -2.59
CA VAL A 58 -3.19 15.48 -2.15
C VAL A 58 -4.31 16.45 -2.49
N GLY A 59 -4.73 17.24 -1.51
CA GLY A 59 -5.64 18.37 -1.70
C GLY A 59 -4.87 19.68 -1.90
N PHE A 60 -5.39 20.54 -2.76
CA PHE A 60 -4.88 21.89 -3.05
C PHE A 60 -5.93 22.92 -2.75
N GLU A 61 -5.51 24.04 -2.19
CA GLU A 61 -6.32 25.24 -1.96
C GLU A 61 -5.56 26.47 -2.46
N TRP A 62 -6.24 27.35 -3.20
CA TRP A 62 -5.68 28.62 -3.67
C TRP A 62 -6.70 29.76 -3.57
N PRO A 63 -6.25 31.03 -3.55
CA PRO A 63 -7.15 32.18 -3.46
C PRO A 63 -8.08 32.30 -4.68
N LYS A 64 -9.24 32.93 -4.48
CA LYS A 64 -10.12 33.32 -5.59
C LYS A 64 -9.39 34.29 -6.54
N ILE A 65 -9.44 34.01 -7.83
CA ILE A 65 -8.79 34.80 -8.90
C ILE A 65 -9.84 35.45 -9.82
N ALA A 66 -10.93 34.74 -10.12
CA ALA A 66 -11.95 35.19 -11.07
C ALA A 66 -12.69 36.47 -10.65
N ASP A 67 -12.69 36.84 -9.37
CA ASP A 67 -13.28 38.10 -8.92
C ASP A 67 -12.53 39.33 -9.46
N THR A 68 -11.28 39.19 -9.83
CA THR A 68 -10.39 40.27 -10.30
C THR A 68 -9.99 40.09 -11.78
N TYR A 69 -9.94 38.86 -12.26
CA TYR A 69 -9.42 38.53 -13.59
C TYR A 69 -10.40 37.68 -14.39
N ASP A 70 -10.48 37.96 -15.68
CA ASP A 70 -11.31 37.21 -16.64
C ASP A 70 -10.54 35.96 -17.13
N ILE A 71 -10.79 34.82 -16.48
CA ILE A 71 -10.20 33.52 -16.77
C ILE A 71 -11.28 32.47 -17.03
N ASP A 72 -10.96 31.37 -17.71
CA ASP A 72 -11.89 30.25 -17.90
C ASP A 72 -11.68 29.12 -16.88
N GLY A 73 -10.55 29.14 -16.16
CA GLY A 73 -10.24 28.16 -15.12
C GLY A 73 -8.76 27.96 -14.88
N PHE A 74 -8.41 26.72 -14.47
CA PHE A 74 -7.07 26.37 -14.03
C PHE A 74 -6.58 25.11 -14.70
N ILE A 75 -5.26 24.98 -14.82
CA ILE A 75 -4.58 23.78 -15.28
C ILE A 75 -3.62 23.34 -14.19
N LEU A 76 -3.68 22.05 -13.83
CA LEU A 76 -2.76 21.45 -12.87
C LEU A 76 -1.75 20.57 -13.61
N TYR A 77 -0.49 20.78 -13.28
CA TYR A 77 0.64 20.00 -13.77
C TYR A 77 1.27 19.23 -12.63
N ARG A 78 1.77 18.01 -12.92
CA ARG A 78 2.49 17.15 -11.99
C ARG A 78 3.79 16.64 -12.60
N LEU A 79 4.84 16.69 -11.80
CA LEU A 79 6.14 16.09 -12.07
C LEU A 79 6.39 15.02 -11.01
N LYS A 80 6.62 13.78 -11.42
CA LYS A 80 7.19 12.75 -10.58
C LYS A 80 8.70 12.74 -10.77
N LYS A 81 9.48 12.35 -9.75
CA LYS A 81 10.94 12.21 -9.83
C LYS A 81 11.35 11.50 -11.14
N ASP A 82 12.36 12.03 -11.80
CA ASP A 82 12.92 11.52 -13.07
C ASP A 82 11.95 11.48 -14.27
N SER A 83 10.84 12.24 -14.23
CA SER A 83 9.88 12.37 -15.33
C SER A 83 9.82 13.82 -15.87
N LYS A 84 8.99 14.05 -16.89
CA LYS A 84 8.68 15.39 -17.39
C LYS A 84 7.45 15.93 -16.68
N LEU A 85 7.34 17.25 -16.58
CA LEU A 85 6.13 17.93 -16.12
C LEU A 85 4.97 17.59 -17.07
N LYS A 86 3.87 17.08 -16.51
CA LYS A 86 2.69 16.66 -17.28
C LYS A 86 1.45 17.39 -16.79
N ARG A 87 0.64 17.85 -17.71
CA ARG A 87 -0.73 18.32 -17.44
C ARG A 87 -1.56 17.12 -16.98
N ILE A 88 -2.15 17.19 -15.79
CA ILE A 88 -2.98 16.13 -15.20
C ILE A 88 -4.45 16.51 -15.12
N ALA A 89 -4.75 17.79 -15.02
CA ALA A 89 -6.14 18.26 -14.96
C ALA A 89 -6.33 19.60 -15.64
N THR A 90 -7.56 19.80 -16.15
CA THR A 90 -8.10 21.10 -16.55
C THR A 90 -9.38 21.35 -15.78
N ILE A 91 -9.35 22.35 -14.94
CA ILE A 91 -10.48 22.74 -14.07
C ILE A 91 -11.24 23.84 -14.77
N LYS A 92 -12.34 23.46 -15.45
CA LYS A 92 -13.19 24.36 -16.25
C LYS A 92 -14.18 25.14 -15.36
N ASN A 93 -13.67 25.73 -14.31
CA ASN A 93 -14.43 26.57 -13.40
C ASN A 93 -13.52 27.72 -12.93
N PRO A 94 -13.76 28.98 -13.35
CA PRO A 94 -12.93 30.11 -12.94
C PRO A 94 -13.03 30.43 -11.46
N TYR A 95 -14.12 30.02 -10.79
CA TYR A 95 -14.36 30.24 -9.37
C TYR A 95 -13.80 29.11 -8.49
N ALA A 96 -13.17 28.08 -9.06
CA ALA A 96 -12.56 27.01 -8.29
C ALA A 96 -11.43 27.53 -7.42
N THR A 97 -11.41 27.11 -6.16
CA THR A 97 -10.36 27.42 -5.19
C THR A 97 -9.72 26.17 -4.63
N HIS A 98 -10.21 24.99 -5.02
CA HIS A 98 -9.75 23.70 -4.54
C HIS A 98 -9.69 22.68 -5.67
N TYR A 99 -8.77 21.75 -5.53
CA TYR A 99 -8.68 20.54 -6.35
C TYR A 99 -8.01 19.44 -5.54
N TYR A 100 -8.20 18.18 -5.92
CA TYR A 100 -7.46 17.06 -5.35
C TYR A 100 -6.94 16.15 -6.46
N ASP A 101 -5.78 15.56 -6.21
CA ASP A 101 -5.17 14.53 -7.05
C ASP A 101 -5.09 13.23 -6.24
N GLU A 102 -5.50 12.12 -6.84
CA GLU A 102 -5.56 10.81 -6.20
C GLU A 102 -4.85 9.73 -7.03
N GLY A 103 -4.70 8.52 -6.48
CA GLY A 103 -3.98 7.44 -7.14
C GLY A 103 -2.47 7.66 -7.19
N LEU A 104 -1.96 8.40 -6.22
CA LEU A 104 -0.53 8.61 -6.04
C LEU A 104 0.12 7.40 -5.38
N GLU A 105 1.40 7.18 -5.65
CA GLU A 105 2.16 6.17 -4.90
C GLU A 105 2.41 6.66 -3.48
N THR A 106 2.34 5.76 -2.52
CA THR A 106 2.66 6.04 -1.11
C THR A 106 4.15 6.36 -0.93
N GLU A 107 4.51 7.09 0.12
CA GLU A 107 5.90 7.49 0.46
C GLU A 107 6.66 8.16 -0.71
N SER A 108 5.95 8.77 -1.66
CA SER A 108 6.49 9.30 -2.90
C SER A 108 6.47 10.82 -2.95
N SER A 109 7.46 11.40 -3.63
CA SER A 109 7.57 12.85 -3.80
C SER A 109 7.11 13.28 -5.19
N TYR A 110 6.33 14.35 -5.23
CA TYR A 110 5.79 14.97 -6.44
C TYR A 110 6.03 16.47 -6.39
N THR A 111 6.14 17.08 -7.56
CA THR A 111 6.13 18.54 -7.71
C THR A 111 4.92 18.92 -8.54
N TYR A 112 4.16 19.90 -8.07
CA TYR A 112 3.01 20.43 -8.78
C TYR A 112 3.21 21.88 -9.15
N GLN A 113 2.55 22.30 -10.23
CA GLN A 113 2.43 23.69 -10.61
C GLN A 113 1.05 23.94 -11.19
N LEU A 114 0.53 25.14 -10.99
CA LEU A 114 -0.76 25.59 -11.52
C LEU A 114 -0.55 26.71 -12.52
N ALA A 115 -1.44 26.78 -13.51
CA ALA A 115 -1.62 27.94 -14.36
C ALA A 115 -3.10 28.30 -14.42
N THR A 116 -3.41 29.57 -14.63
CA THR A 116 -4.73 29.98 -15.12
C THR A 116 -4.78 29.84 -16.64
N TYR A 117 -5.98 29.77 -17.22
CA TYR A 117 -6.12 29.78 -18.67
C TYR A 117 -7.34 30.58 -19.13
N LYS A 118 -7.27 31.08 -20.37
CA LYS A 118 -8.38 31.68 -21.12
C LYS A 118 -8.27 31.32 -22.60
N GLY A 119 -9.29 30.66 -23.13
CA GLY A 119 -9.26 30.09 -24.48
C GLY A 119 -8.12 29.09 -24.63
N ASP A 120 -7.24 29.38 -25.58
CA ASP A 120 -6.01 28.61 -25.87
C ASP A 120 -4.76 29.13 -25.19
N LYS A 121 -4.87 30.18 -24.37
CA LYS A 121 -3.77 30.82 -23.68
C LYS A 121 -3.67 30.39 -22.23
N ILE A 122 -2.45 30.27 -21.72
CA ILE A 122 -2.15 29.96 -20.31
C ILE A 122 -1.30 31.03 -19.66
N SER A 123 -1.38 31.18 -18.34
CA SER A 123 -0.46 32.02 -17.58
C SER A 123 0.93 31.37 -17.48
N LYS A 124 1.90 32.12 -16.95
CA LYS A 124 3.08 31.49 -16.35
C LYS A 124 2.67 30.52 -15.27
N LEU A 125 3.47 29.46 -15.08
CA LEU A 125 3.24 28.49 -14.01
C LEU A 125 3.47 29.12 -12.63
N SER A 126 2.75 28.63 -11.63
CA SER A 126 3.01 28.94 -10.23
C SER A 126 4.42 28.51 -9.82
N ASP A 127 4.87 28.98 -8.66
CA ASP A 127 6.03 28.39 -8.01
C ASP A 127 5.84 26.87 -7.82
N PRO A 128 6.93 26.09 -7.87
CA PRO A 128 6.87 24.66 -7.65
C PRO A 128 6.37 24.31 -6.24
N ILE A 129 5.36 23.45 -6.16
CA ILE A 129 4.74 22.98 -4.93
C ILE A 129 5.23 21.55 -4.67
N LEU A 130 6.04 21.37 -3.64
CA LEU A 130 6.59 20.08 -3.27
C LEU A 130 5.61 19.34 -2.37
N VAL A 131 5.22 18.12 -2.75
CA VAL A 131 4.32 17.24 -2.02
C VAL A 131 5.01 15.92 -1.77
N LYS A 132 4.86 15.38 -0.55
CA LYS A 132 5.24 14.01 -0.23
C LYS A 132 4.04 13.29 0.36
N THR A 133 3.65 12.18 -0.27
CA THR A 133 2.60 11.30 0.24
C THR A 133 3.06 10.57 1.50
N SER A 134 2.12 10.22 2.36
CA SER A 134 2.37 9.52 3.62
C SER A 134 2.25 7.99 3.46
N PHE A 135 2.17 7.27 4.57
CA PHE A 135 1.94 5.83 4.61
C PHE A 135 1.02 5.48 5.79
N ILE A 136 0.47 4.27 5.75
CA ILE A 136 -0.28 3.71 6.88
C ILE A 136 0.71 2.97 7.76
N ASN A 137 0.77 3.33 9.05
CA ASN A 137 1.60 2.62 10.02
C ASN A 137 1.20 1.14 10.10
N PRO A 138 2.11 0.24 10.44
CA PRO A 138 1.76 -1.14 10.77
C PRO A 138 0.78 -1.20 11.94
N VAL A 139 -0.04 -2.26 11.98
CA VAL A 139 -0.92 -2.53 13.14
C VAL A 139 -0.06 -2.83 14.36
N GLU A 140 -0.39 -2.18 15.47
CA GLU A 140 0.32 -2.34 16.74
C GLU A 140 -0.44 -3.24 17.71
N SER A 141 0.25 -3.69 18.78
CA SER A 141 -0.33 -4.50 19.86
C SER A 141 -1.08 -5.72 19.35
N VAL A 142 -0.44 -6.51 18.48
CA VAL A 142 -1.00 -7.76 17.95
C VAL A 142 -0.68 -8.90 18.90
N PHE A 143 -1.68 -9.75 19.17
CA PHE A 143 -1.60 -10.92 20.03
C PHE A 143 -2.28 -12.12 19.41
N ALA A 144 -1.88 -13.32 19.81
CA ALA A 144 -2.53 -14.57 19.42
C ALA A 144 -2.71 -15.46 20.65
N SER A 145 -3.83 -16.21 20.71
CA SER A 145 -4.17 -17.11 21.79
C SER A 145 -3.33 -18.39 21.76
N LEU A 146 -3.26 -19.08 22.92
CA LEU A 146 -2.46 -20.29 23.08
C LEU A 146 -3.28 -21.56 23.38
N GLU A 147 -4.60 -21.49 23.59
CA GLU A 147 -5.33 -22.61 24.22
C GLU A 147 -6.74 -22.89 23.68
N TYR A 148 -7.09 -22.41 22.50
CA TYR A 148 -8.37 -22.78 21.87
C TYR A 148 -8.25 -24.11 21.11
N PRO A 149 -9.21 -25.04 21.23
CA PRO A 149 -9.21 -26.26 20.42
C PRO A 149 -9.41 -25.91 18.94
N LYS A 150 -8.59 -26.46 18.07
CA LYS A 150 -8.64 -26.31 16.60
C LYS A 150 -8.79 -24.89 16.09
N SER A 151 -8.44 -23.91 16.91
CA SER A 151 -8.54 -22.50 16.52
C SER A 151 -7.51 -21.62 17.24
N VAL A 152 -7.20 -20.47 16.62
CA VAL A 152 -6.40 -19.42 17.22
C VAL A 152 -7.16 -18.11 17.09
N LYS A 153 -7.37 -17.43 18.22
CA LYS A 153 -7.86 -16.06 18.24
C LYS A 153 -6.68 -15.11 18.05
N VAL A 154 -6.72 -14.28 17.01
CA VAL A 154 -5.78 -13.16 16.80
C VAL A 154 -6.52 -11.87 17.11
N PHE A 155 -5.91 -10.99 17.90
CA PHE A 155 -6.52 -9.71 18.27
C PHE A 155 -5.47 -8.61 18.37
N TRP A 156 -5.90 -7.35 18.23
CA TRP A 156 -4.99 -6.21 18.11
C TRP A 156 -5.63 -4.91 18.63
N SER A 157 -4.86 -3.83 18.71
CA SER A 157 -5.40 -2.51 19.02
C SER A 157 -6.01 -1.85 17.77
N PRO A 158 -7.11 -1.07 17.92
CA PRO A 158 -7.67 -0.32 16.80
C PRO A 158 -6.63 0.62 16.20
N HIS A 159 -6.52 0.64 14.87
CA HIS A 159 -5.55 1.51 14.20
C HIS A 159 -5.88 2.99 14.45
N PRO A 160 -4.88 3.85 14.80
CA PRO A 160 -5.13 5.26 15.11
C PRO A 160 -5.61 6.08 13.89
N ASN A 161 -5.17 5.72 12.67
CA ASN A 161 -5.60 6.41 11.46
C ASN A 161 -7.08 6.10 11.14
N PRO A 162 -7.97 7.12 11.12
CA PRO A 162 -9.40 6.93 10.88
C PRO A 162 -9.73 6.50 9.44
N SER A 163 -8.80 6.66 8.49
CA SER A 163 -8.99 6.21 7.09
C SER A 163 -8.88 4.70 6.93
N VAL A 164 -8.38 3.96 7.93
CA VAL A 164 -8.33 2.49 7.89
C VAL A 164 -9.75 1.92 7.91
N SER A 165 -10.05 1.08 6.92
CA SER A 165 -11.38 0.51 6.68
C SER A 165 -11.46 -0.97 7.03
N LYS A 166 -10.35 -1.68 6.95
CA LYS A 166 -10.27 -3.12 7.25
C LYS A 166 -8.87 -3.57 7.63
N TYR A 167 -8.81 -4.78 8.17
CA TYR A 167 -7.59 -5.52 8.47
C TYR A 167 -7.56 -6.81 7.65
N ILE A 168 -6.39 -7.17 7.13
CA ILE A 168 -6.13 -8.42 6.43
C ILE A 168 -5.25 -9.27 7.34
N ILE A 169 -5.75 -10.44 7.73
CA ILE A 169 -5.05 -11.37 8.58
C ILE A 169 -4.32 -12.39 7.70
N GLN A 170 -3.03 -12.55 7.93
CA GLN A 170 -2.20 -13.48 7.21
C GLN A 170 -1.60 -14.50 8.16
N ARG A 171 -1.60 -15.78 7.74
CA ARG A 171 -0.97 -16.91 8.42
C ARG A 171 0.19 -17.42 7.59
N GLN A 172 1.30 -17.76 8.27
CA GLN A 172 2.46 -18.38 7.64
C GLN A 172 2.14 -19.84 7.27
N ASN A 173 2.40 -20.21 6.02
CA ASN A 173 2.28 -21.58 5.56
C ASN A 173 3.57 -22.38 5.84
N LYS A 174 3.57 -23.67 5.49
CA LYS A 174 4.73 -24.58 5.68
C LYS A 174 5.98 -24.15 4.92
N ASP A 175 5.84 -23.40 3.83
CA ASP A 175 6.96 -22.86 3.04
C ASP A 175 7.50 -21.52 3.59
N GLY A 176 6.98 -21.05 4.72
CA GLY A 176 7.37 -19.80 5.33
C GLY A 176 6.71 -18.54 4.72
N LYS A 177 5.79 -18.70 3.75
CA LYS A 177 5.07 -17.58 3.11
C LYS A 177 3.82 -17.22 3.90
N PHE A 178 3.53 -15.92 4.01
CA PHE A 178 2.29 -15.42 4.61
C PHE A 178 1.18 -15.37 3.57
N LEU A 179 0.07 -16.05 3.86
CA LEU A 179 -1.13 -16.12 3.01
C LEU A 179 -2.33 -15.52 3.75
N ASN A 180 -3.21 -14.85 3.03
CA ASN A 180 -4.44 -14.30 3.59
C ASN A 180 -5.35 -15.45 4.07
N VAL A 181 -5.71 -15.44 5.35
CA VAL A 181 -6.67 -16.39 5.96
C VAL A 181 -7.99 -15.73 6.33
N GLY A 182 -8.03 -14.40 6.34
CA GLY A 182 -9.25 -13.66 6.58
C GLY A 182 -9.08 -12.16 6.47
N ALA A 183 -10.20 -11.46 6.56
CA ALA A 183 -10.23 -10.01 6.65
C ALA A 183 -11.36 -9.56 7.59
N VAL A 184 -11.08 -8.54 8.38
CA VAL A 184 -12.02 -7.92 9.31
C VAL A 184 -12.32 -6.50 8.84
N LYS A 185 -13.56 -6.24 8.48
CA LYS A 185 -14.05 -4.91 8.07
C LYS A 185 -14.35 -4.07 9.30
N ASN A 186 -14.20 -2.77 9.17
CA ASN A 186 -14.31 -1.78 10.23
C ASN A 186 -13.09 -1.71 11.17
N ARG A 187 -12.55 -0.50 11.29
CA ARG A 187 -11.37 -0.18 12.09
C ARG A 187 -11.47 -0.57 13.57
N LEU A 188 -12.69 -0.59 14.12
CA LEU A 188 -12.93 -0.90 15.54
C LEU A 188 -13.16 -2.40 15.82
N PHE A 189 -13.27 -3.24 14.80
CA PHE A 189 -13.33 -4.68 14.95
C PHE A 189 -11.91 -5.23 14.92
N VAL A 190 -11.45 -5.70 16.05
CA VAL A 190 -10.04 -5.95 16.34
C VAL A 190 -9.76 -7.38 16.76
N GLU A 191 -10.56 -8.31 16.28
CA GLU A 191 -10.35 -9.74 16.54
C GLU A 191 -10.73 -10.60 15.33
N PHE A 192 -10.06 -11.75 15.23
CA PHE A 192 -10.29 -12.75 14.20
C PHE A 192 -10.06 -14.14 14.79
N PHE A 193 -10.94 -15.09 14.49
CA PHE A 193 -10.78 -16.50 14.82
C PHE A 193 -10.38 -17.28 13.57
N ASP A 194 -9.17 -17.81 13.56
CA ASP A 194 -8.71 -18.77 12.58
C ASP A 194 -9.14 -20.16 13.07
N LYS A 195 -9.95 -20.85 12.28
CA LYS A 195 -10.64 -22.11 12.65
C LYS A 195 -10.14 -23.27 11.80
N ASP A 196 -10.59 -24.48 12.18
CA ASP A 196 -10.30 -25.73 11.47
C ASP A 196 -8.79 -26.01 11.37
N LEU A 197 -8.09 -25.69 12.45
CA LEU A 197 -6.66 -25.93 12.62
C LEU A 197 -6.40 -27.31 13.22
N GLU A 198 -5.19 -27.83 13.04
CA GLU A 198 -4.74 -29.05 13.69
C GLU A 198 -4.48 -28.81 15.20
N ASP A 199 -4.75 -29.80 16.04
CA ASP A 199 -4.53 -29.70 17.48
C ASP A 199 -3.02 -29.68 17.83
N GLY A 200 -2.67 -28.99 18.91
CA GLY A 200 -1.31 -28.92 19.43
C GLY A 200 -0.30 -28.20 18.53
N GLN A 201 -0.74 -27.51 17.48
CA GLN A 201 0.14 -26.90 16.50
C GLN A 201 0.34 -25.40 16.76
N LYS A 202 1.52 -24.93 16.38
CA LYS A 202 1.89 -23.51 16.40
C LYS A 202 1.64 -22.87 15.05
N TYR A 203 1.05 -21.67 15.05
CA TYR A 203 0.72 -20.88 13.88
C TYR A 203 1.22 -19.45 14.05
N ARG A 204 1.79 -18.88 12.99
CA ARG A 204 2.35 -17.53 13.01
C ARG A 204 1.50 -16.60 12.14
N TYR A 205 1.19 -15.43 12.70
CA TYR A 205 0.29 -14.46 12.08
C TYR A 205 0.95 -13.10 11.98
N GLN A 206 0.50 -12.34 10.97
CA GLN A 206 0.73 -10.91 10.86
C GLN A 206 -0.54 -10.25 10.30
N ILE A 207 -0.68 -8.94 10.53
CA ILE A 207 -1.84 -8.17 10.12
C ILE A 207 -1.41 -7.00 9.26
N ILE A 208 -2.18 -6.72 8.20
CA ILE A 208 -2.03 -5.56 7.32
C ILE A 208 -3.28 -4.70 7.46
N ALA A 209 -3.13 -3.41 7.76
CA ALA A 209 -4.22 -2.45 7.68
C ALA A 209 -4.41 -1.97 6.23
N GLU A 210 -5.66 -1.75 5.81
CA GLU A 210 -6.00 -1.19 4.51
C GLU A 210 -7.00 -0.05 4.69
N ASN A 211 -6.79 1.07 3.99
CA ASN A 211 -7.67 2.24 4.05
C ASN A 211 -8.85 2.13 3.06
N PHE A 212 -9.70 3.16 3.00
CA PHE A 212 -10.83 3.22 2.07
C PHE A 212 -10.42 3.32 0.60
N MET A 213 -9.20 3.78 0.31
CA MET A 213 -8.64 3.90 -1.04
C MET A 213 -7.96 2.61 -1.52
N GLY A 214 -7.79 1.62 -0.62
CA GLY A 214 -7.12 0.35 -0.93
C GLY A 214 -5.61 0.34 -0.64
N ASP A 215 -5.06 1.44 -0.11
CA ASP A 215 -3.66 1.48 0.31
C ASP A 215 -3.44 0.60 1.53
N LYS A 216 -2.30 -0.08 1.56
CA LYS A 216 -1.96 -1.05 2.59
C LYS A 216 -0.79 -0.58 3.44
N SER A 217 -0.86 -0.88 4.73
CA SER A 217 0.30 -0.75 5.62
C SER A 217 1.36 -1.81 5.30
N ARG A 218 2.56 -1.61 5.83
CA ARG A 218 3.48 -2.73 6.03
C ARG A 218 2.86 -3.72 7.02
N PRO A 219 3.25 -5.01 6.98
CA PRO A 219 2.79 -5.99 7.95
C PRO A 219 3.15 -5.59 9.39
N SER A 220 2.33 -6.00 10.34
CA SER A 220 2.63 -5.93 11.78
C SER A 220 3.82 -6.81 12.15
N VAL A 221 4.23 -6.76 13.42
CA VAL A 221 5.06 -7.80 14.03
C VAL A 221 4.39 -9.16 13.88
N ILE A 222 5.21 -10.21 13.77
CA ILE A 222 4.73 -11.58 13.72
C ILE A 222 4.43 -12.05 15.14
N VAL A 223 3.24 -12.62 15.36
CA VAL A 223 2.85 -13.26 16.61
C VAL A 223 2.64 -14.75 16.41
N GLU A 224 2.88 -15.55 17.46
CA GLU A 224 2.68 -17.00 17.44
C GLU A 224 1.53 -17.35 18.37
N GLY A 225 0.55 -18.08 17.83
CA GLY A 225 -0.52 -18.73 18.58
C GLY A 225 -0.34 -20.26 18.56
N LYS A 226 -0.94 -20.93 19.52
CA LYS A 226 -0.96 -22.41 19.60
C LYS A 226 -2.38 -22.88 19.83
N THR A 227 -2.79 -23.94 19.13
CA THR A 227 -4.03 -24.64 19.41
C THR A 227 -3.85 -25.53 20.65
N LYS A 228 -4.97 -25.84 21.33
CA LYS A 228 -4.96 -26.77 22.45
C LYS A 228 -4.47 -28.15 21.99
N ASP A 229 -3.69 -28.81 22.85
CA ASP A 229 -3.28 -30.19 22.60
C ASP A 229 -4.50 -31.13 22.65
N LEU A 230 -4.42 -32.30 22.03
CA LEU A 230 -5.43 -33.34 22.19
C LEU A 230 -5.51 -33.77 23.66
N PRO A 231 -6.73 -34.04 24.18
CA PRO A 231 -6.87 -34.61 25.49
C PRO A 231 -6.07 -35.92 25.63
N LYS A 232 -5.55 -36.18 26.83
CA LYS A 232 -4.86 -37.42 27.12
C LYS A 232 -5.83 -38.60 27.01
N GLU A 233 -5.30 -39.73 26.58
CA GLU A 233 -6.08 -40.96 26.51
C GLU A 233 -6.62 -41.36 27.89
N ILE A 234 -7.85 -41.91 27.91
CA ILE A 234 -8.44 -42.44 29.09
C ILE A 234 -7.71 -43.75 29.46
N ALA A 235 -7.24 -43.83 30.70
CA ALA A 235 -6.53 -45.00 31.20
C ALA A 235 -7.46 -46.00 31.87
N ASN A 236 -6.95 -47.24 31.98
CA ASN A 236 -7.57 -48.35 32.74
C ASN A 236 -9.00 -48.65 32.31
N VAL A 237 -9.29 -48.58 31.01
CA VAL A 237 -10.60 -49.03 30.51
C VAL A 237 -10.76 -50.52 30.73
N ARG A 238 -11.78 -50.89 31.49
CA ARG A 238 -12.14 -52.30 31.81
C ARG A 238 -13.52 -52.61 31.34
N VAL A 239 -13.69 -53.78 30.81
CA VAL A 239 -14.98 -54.35 30.35
C VAL A 239 -15.35 -55.51 31.23
N SER A 240 -16.58 -55.53 31.73
CA SER A 240 -17.11 -56.68 32.49
C SER A 240 -17.16 -57.93 31.61
N GLN A 241 -16.97 -59.09 32.24
CA GLN A 241 -17.13 -60.40 31.58
C GLN A 241 -18.27 -61.15 32.26
N ASN A 242 -19.01 -61.95 31.46
CA ASN A 242 -20.04 -62.89 31.94
C ASN A 242 -21.30 -62.26 32.58
N LEU A 243 -21.63 -61.01 32.28
CA LEU A 243 -22.91 -60.43 32.67
C LEU A 243 -23.99 -60.78 31.65
N THR A 244 -25.18 -61.18 32.14
CA THR A 244 -26.29 -61.58 31.29
C THR A 244 -26.95 -60.35 30.65
N ARG A 245 -26.89 -60.26 29.30
CA ARG A 245 -27.52 -59.21 28.48
C ARG A 245 -27.09 -57.77 28.81
N GLN A 246 -25.94 -57.58 29.43
CA GLN A 246 -25.37 -56.25 29.76
C GLN A 246 -23.86 -56.29 29.72
N ILE A 247 -23.25 -55.15 29.46
CA ILE A 247 -21.81 -54.92 29.51
C ILE A 247 -21.61 -53.69 30.40
N GLU A 248 -20.71 -53.82 31.37
CA GLU A 248 -20.28 -52.69 32.21
C GLU A 248 -18.89 -52.21 31.76
N LEU A 249 -18.72 -50.94 31.58
CA LEU A 249 -17.46 -50.30 31.25
C LEU A 249 -17.06 -49.43 32.44
N SER A 250 -15.81 -49.53 32.86
CA SER A 250 -15.21 -48.66 33.87
C SER A 250 -13.87 -48.15 33.38
N TRP A 251 -13.52 -46.95 33.76
CA TRP A 251 -12.25 -46.30 33.39
C TRP A 251 -11.82 -45.29 34.46
N ASP A 252 -10.56 -44.87 34.42
CA ASP A 252 -10.09 -43.82 35.33
C ASP A 252 -10.63 -42.46 34.91
N LYS A 253 -10.81 -41.56 35.87
CA LYS A 253 -11.19 -40.19 35.60
C LYS A 253 -10.15 -39.52 34.69
N SER A 254 -10.61 -38.77 33.71
CA SER A 254 -9.72 -37.97 32.88
C SER A 254 -8.83 -37.05 33.75
N PRO A 255 -7.53 -36.97 33.45
CA PRO A 255 -6.66 -36.01 34.10
C PRO A 255 -6.88 -34.55 33.67
N GLU A 256 -7.69 -34.31 32.64
CA GLU A 256 -8.03 -32.98 32.13
C GLU A 256 -9.18 -32.39 32.96
N GLU A 257 -9.00 -31.13 33.41
CA GLU A 257 -10.01 -30.45 34.26
C GLU A 257 -11.27 -30.06 33.50
N ASP A 258 -11.19 -29.91 32.18
CA ASP A 258 -12.26 -29.48 31.31
C ASP A 258 -13.04 -30.62 30.62
N VAL A 259 -12.76 -31.88 30.96
CA VAL A 259 -13.54 -33.05 30.55
C VAL A 259 -14.61 -33.33 31.60
N VAL A 260 -15.87 -33.15 31.22
CA VAL A 260 -17.05 -33.39 32.06
C VAL A 260 -17.65 -34.75 31.78
#